data_d6e1499c90900f02397671159265f921
#
_entry.id   d6e1499c90900f02397671159265f921
#
_cell.length_a   1.000
_cell.length_b   1.000
_cell.length_c   1.000
_cell.angle_alpha   90.00
_cell.angle_beta   90.00
_cell.angle_gamma   90.00
#
_symmetry.space_group_name_H-M   'P 1'
#
loop_
_entity.id
_entity.type
_entity.pdbx_description
1 polymer ?
#
loop_
_entity_poly.entity_id
_entity_poly.type
_entity_poly.pdbx_seq_one_letter_code
_entity_poly.pdbx_strand_id
1 'polypeptide(L)'
;MCAKLITTLSARCLIANERYIDNTDHYNYNYFVLVYPREGVLVSKVRKGALSVDVLRYKELFEKYGGMMRTKELYTEKVYYNSIQQLLTAGHVEKVRYGYYQWIDHEDFSEVGTVIRLFPDAILCMDTALRYYGYSDRTPGEWHLAVSKDSGKSRFNIDYPFVRPYYAEQSILELGLTSGTMDGHTVRIYDKDRLICDCLRYRNKMDKEIFNKAIRSYIEDPTKNIPKLMEYAGPLRVKKAAKDLIGVWL
;
A
#
# COMPACT_ATOMS: atom_id res chain seq x y z
N MET A 1 8.75 2.13 39.36
CA MET A 1 10.08 1.59 39.01
C MET A 1 9.90 0.26 38.28
N CYS A 2 9.45 0.27 36.99
CA CYS A 2 9.37 -0.91 36.09
C CYS A 2 9.06 -0.43 34.66
N ALA A 3 9.99 0.30 34.08
CA ALA A 3 9.90 0.74 32.69
C ALA A 3 11.29 0.65 32.04
N LYS A 4 11.84 -0.57 32.01
CA LYS A 4 13.03 -0.90 31.23
C LYS A 4 13.17 -2.42 31.21
N LEU A 5 12.53 -3.07 30.23
CA LEU A 5 12.88 -4.43 29.76
C LEU A 5 11.82 -4.89 28.72
N ILE A 6 11.66 -4.12 27.63
CA ILE A 6 10.94 -4.61 26.45
C ILE A 6 11.84 -4.31 25.24
N THR A 7 12.92 -5.04 25.16
CA THR A 7 13.69 -5.20 23.93
C THR A 7 14.17 -6.64 23.90
N THR A 8 13.76 -7.36 22.87
CA THR A 8 14.14 -8.75 22.55
C THR A 8 13.31 -9.86 23.19
N LEU A 9 12.05 -10.05 22.68
CA LEU A 9 11.45 -11.39 22.60
C LEU A 9 10.14 -11.24 21.83
N SER A 10 9.98 -11.95 20.71
CA SER A 10 8.77 -11.93 19.88
C SER A 10 7.58 -12.48 20.69
N ALA A 11 6.75 -11.60 21.22
CA ALA A 11 5.49 -11.96 21.83
C ALA A 11 4.42 -12.05 20.73
N ARG A 12 3.84 -13.23 20.52
CA ARG A 12 2.61 -13.36 19.74
C ARG A 12 1.45 -12.91 20.62
N CYS A 13 0.85 -11.77 20.29
CA CYS A 13 -0.38 -11.29 20.89
C CYS A 13 -1.55 -12.12 20.33
N LEU A 14 -2.11 -13.04 21.11
CA LEU A 14 -3.38 -13.69 20.79
C LEU A 14 -4.48 -12.92 21.52
N ILE A 15 -5.32 -12.22 20.74
CA ILE A 15 -6.54 -11.58 21.27
C ILE A 15 -7.58 -12.68 21.41
N ALA A 16 -7.76 -13.21 22.59
CA ALA A 16 -8.88 -14.09 22.91
C ALA A 16 -10.05 -13.23 23.40
N ASN A 17 -11.10 -13.17 22.60
CA ASN A 17 -12.37 -12.49 22.95
C ASN A 17 -13.23 -13.50 23.74
N GLU A 18 -12.87 -13.84 24.97
CA GLU A 18 -13.73 -14.63 25.87
C GLU A 18 -14.49 -13.71 26.82
N ARG A 19 -15.82 -13.78 26.73
CA ARG A 19 -16.75 -13.12 27.66
C ARG A 19 -16.78 -13.90 28.96
N TYR A 20 -16.06 -13.43 29.96
CA TYR A 20 -16.25 -13.88 31.32
C TYR A 20 -17.22 -12.93 32.01
N ILE A 21 -18.39 -13.45 32.45
CA ILE A 21 -19.39 -12.69 33.22
C ILE A 21 -19.05 -12.91 34.69
N ASP A 22 -18.48 -11.91 35.33
CA ASP A 22 -18.37 -11.84 36.78
C ASP A 22 -19.61 -11.13 37.32
N ASN A 23 -20.40 -11.83 38.14
CA ASN A 23 -21.72 -11.42 38.59
C ASN A 23 -21.71 -10.38 39.73
N THR A 24 -20.57 -9.78 40.06
CA THR A 24 -20.46 -8.91 41.24
C THR A 24 -20.29 -7.41 40.97
N ASP A 25 -19.95 -7.01 39.72
CA ASP A 25 -19.81 -5.60 39.40
C ASP A 25 -20.38 -5.26 38.00
N HIS A 26 -21.24 -4.27 37.91
CA HIS A 26 -21.90 -3.80 36.69
C HIS A 26 -20.96 -3.11 35.69
N TYR A 27 -19.67 -3.46 35.60
CA TYR A 27 -18.69 -2.90 34.71
C TYR A 27 -18.14 -3.96 33.76
N ASN A 28 -18.36 -3.73 32.44
CA ASN A 28 -17.73 -4.52 31.37
C ASN A 28 -16.23 -4.18 31.27
N TYR A 29 -15.36 -5.19 31.40
CA TYR A 29 -13.92 -5.08 31.19
C TYR A 29 -13.50 -5.89 29.97
N ASN A 30 -12.57 -5.36 29.18
CA ASN A 30 -11.83 -6.16 28.21
C ASN A 30 -10.53 -6.66 28.87
N TYR A 31 -10.24 -7.95 28.72
CA TYR A 31 -9.01 -8.56 29.21
C TYR A 31 -8.06 -8.75 28.05
N PHE A 32 -6.82 -8.27 28.20
CA PHE A 32 -5.72 -8.64 27.32
C PHE A 32 -4.97 -9.80 27.95
N VAL A 33 -4.87 -10.91 27.23
CA VAL A 33 -4.10 -12.07 27.66
C VAL A 33 -2.78 -12.06 26.91
N LEU A 34 -1.69 -11.77 27.61
CA LEU A 34 -0.34 -11.91 27.09
C LEU A 34 0.16 -13.30 27.45
N VAL A 35 0.33 -14.17 26.46
CA VAL A 35 0.89 -15.52 26.67
C VAL A 35 2.38 -15.47 26.37
N TYR A 36 3.20 -15.66 27.41
CA TYR A 36 4.63 -15.85 27.28
C TYR A 36 4.95 -17.34 27.24
N PRO A 37 5.77 -17.85 26.31
CA PRO A 37 6.04 -19.27 26.12
C PRO A 37 6.73 -19.97 27.33
N ARG A 38 7.22 -19.22 28.30
CA ARG A 38 7.98 -19.74 29.46
C ARG A 38 7.55 -19.26 30.84
N GLU A 39 6.69 -18.26 31.00
CA GLU A 39 6.44 -17.62 32.29
C GLU A 39 4.95 -17.48 32.69
N GLY A 40 4.05 -18.13 31.99
CA GLY A 40 2.63 -18.11 32.39
C GLY A 40 1.83 -16.96 31.73
N VAL A 41 0.53 -16.96 32.02
CA VAL A 41 -0.45 -16.04 31.44
C VAL A 41 -0.58 -14.81 32.35
N LEU A 42 -0.26 -13.62 31.84
CA LEU A 42 -0.49 -12.36 32.55
C LEU A 42 -1.79 -11.75 32.05
N VAL A 43 -2.82 -11.75 32.88
CA VAL A 43 -4.12 -11.12 32.58
C VAL A 43 -4.12 -9.72 33.17
N SER A 44 -4.16 -8.68 32.34
CA SER A 44 -4.31 -7.31 32.81
C SER A 44 -5.75 -6.82 32.57
N LYS A 45 -6.36 -6.27 33.62
CA LYS A 45 -7.71 -5.71 33.63
C LYS A 45 -7.66 -4.26 33.14
N VAL A 46 -8.27 -3.97 32.00
CA VAL A 46 -8.39 -2.61 31.49
C VAL A 46 -9.83 -2.13 31.65
N ARG A 47 -10.03 -1.02 32.35
CA ARG A 47 -11.35 -0.41 32.49
C ARG A 47 -11.91 0.01 31.13
N LYS A 48 -13.07 -0.47 30.77
CA LYS A 48 -13.86 0.06 29.64
C LYS A 48 -14.37 1.46 30.04
N GLY A 49 -13.58 2.50 29.83
CA GLY A 49 -14.08 3.86 29.92
C GLY A 49 -14.90 4.19 28.66
N ALA A 50 -16.14 4.58 28.82
CA ALA A 50 -17.05 5.43 28.01
C ALA A 50 -16.76 5.64 26.49
N LEU A 51 -16.17 4.69 25.77
CA LEU A 51 -15.79 4.84 24.35
C LEU A 51 -16.82 4.22 23.39
N SER A 52 -17.91 3.61 23.88
CA SER A 52 -18.75 2.74 23.02
C SER A 52 -19.57 3.48 21.95
N VAL A 53 -19.99 4.72 22.17
CA VAL A 53 -20.77 5.50 21.16
C VAL A 53 -19.85 6.23 20.20
N ASP A 54 -18.74 6.78 20.67
CA ASP A 54 -17.80 7.51 19.83
C ASP A 54 -16.99 6.60 18.89
N VAL A 55 -16.67 5.37 19.29
CA VAL A 55 -15.90 4.43 18.47
C VAL A 55 -16.65 4.03 17.20
N LEU A 56 -17.94 3.71 17.30
CA LEU A 56 -18.76 3.40 16.13
C LEU A 56 -18.84 4.57 15.16
N ARG A 57 -19.06 5.77 15.67
CA ARG A 57 -19.06 7.01 14.87
C ARG A 57 -17.73 7.20 14.15
N TYR A 58 -16.60 6.98 14.83
CA TYR A 58 -15.29 7.09 14.20
C TYR A 58 -15.05 5.99 13.16
N LYS A 59 -15.52 4.77 13.40
CA LYS A 59 -15.46 3.67 12.41
C LYS A 59 -16.22 4.05 11.14
N GLU A 60 -17.49 4.45 11.25
CA GLU A 60 -18.32 4.91 10.13
C GLU A 60 -17.66 6.08 9.38
N LEU A 61 -17.03 7.00 10.12
CA LEU A 61 -16.30 8.11 9.53
C LEU A 61 -15.11 7.63 8.70
N PHE A 62 -14.28 6.73 9.23
CA PHE A 62 -13.15 6.16 8.49
C PHE A 62 -13.64 5.36 7.27
N GLU A 63 -14.71 4.58 7.38
CA GLU A 63 -15.33 3.85 6.26
C GLU A 63 -15.78 4.80 5.14
N LYS A 64 -16.45 5.91 5.47
CA LYS A 64 -16.82 6.96 4.51
C LYS A 64 -15.62 7.50 3.73
N TYR A 65 -14.44 7.51 4.34
CA TYR A 65 -13.20 7.94 3.75
C TYR A 65 -12.34 6.76 3.22
N GLY A 66 -12.91 5.57 3.06
CA GLY A 66 -12.21 4.38 2.54
C GLY A 66 -11.17 3.81 3.50
N GLY A 67 -11.45 3.84 4.80
CA GLY A 67 -10.65 3.23 5.86
C GLY A 67 -9.41 4.02 6.30
N MET A 68 -9.01 5.08 5.57
CA MET A 68 -7.85 5.90 5.88
C MET A 68 -8.18 7.38 5.81
N MET A 69 -7.70 8.17 6.76
CA MET A 69 -7.90 9.62 6.81
C MET A 69 -6.60 10.38 7.03
N ARG A 70 -6.51 11.56 6.40
CA ARG A 70 -5.43 12.52 6.67
C ARG A 70 -5.79 13.37 7.88
N THR A 71 -4.78 13.90 8.57
CA THR A 71 -4.98 14.86 9.67
C THR A 71 -5.92 16.01 9.28
N LYS A 72 -5.79 16.53 8.05
CA LYS A 72 -6.66 17.60 7.55
C LYS A 72 -8.12 17.15 7.45
N GLU A 73 -8.38 15.96 6.96
CA GLU A 73 -9.74 15.38 6.84
C GLU A 73 -10.33 15.14 8.23
N LEU A 74 -9.52 14.57 9.17
CA LEU A 74 -9.93 14.38 10.56
C LEU A 74 -10.34 15.71 11.22
N TYR A 75 -9.56 16.76 11.03
CA TYR A 75 -9.88 18.09 11.60
C TYR A 75 -11.12 18.70 10.94
N THR A 76 -11.36 18.49 9.66
CA THR A 76 -12.59 18.91 8.97
C THR A 76 -13.82 18.23 9.59
N GLU A 77 -13.70 16.96 9.95
CA GLU A 77 -14.75 16.18 10.63
C GLU A 77 -14.76 16.37 12.16
N LYS A 78 -14.05 17.37 12.66
CA LYS A 78 -13.95 17.73 14.10
C LYS A 78 -13.33 16.63 14.98
N VAL A 79 -12.52 15.78 14.41
CA VAL A 79 -11.72 14.79 15.14
C VAL A 79 -10.35 15.39 15.40
N TYR A 80 -10.13 15.88 16.62
CA TYR A 80 -8.92 16.60 17.00
C TYR A 80 -7.87 15.66 17.61
N TYR A 81 -6.68 16.21 17.87
CA TYR A 81 -5.50 15.49 18.36
C TYR A 81 -5.80 14.52 19.53
N ASN A 82 -6.56 14.96 20.54
CA ASN A 82 -6.87 14.13 21.71
C ASN A 82 -7.66 12.87 21.34
N SER A 83 -8.67 13.01 20.46
CA SER A 83 -9.46 11.88 19.97
C SER A 83 -8.60 10.93 19.13
N ILE A 84 -7.71 11.48 18.30
CA ILE A 84 -6.77 10.66 17.49
C ILE A 84 -5.83 9.87 18.42
N GLN A 85 -5.28 10.49 19.47
CA GLN A 85 -4.43 9.81 20.45
C GLN A 85 -5.18 8.71 21.23
N GLN A 86 -6.44 8.95 21.57
CA GLN A 86 -7.30 7.93 22.22
C GLN A 86 -7.53 6.73 21.29
N LEU A 87 -7.83 6.96 20.01
CA LEU A 87 -8.02 5.89 19.01
C LEU A 87 -6.74 5.09 18.77
N LEU A 88 -5.58 5.76 18.69
CA LEU A 88 -4.26 5.12 18.60
C LEU A 88 -3.96 4.25 19.84
N THR A 89 -4.19 4.80 21.05
CA THR A 89 -3.92 4.08 22.31
C THR A 89 -4.86 2.91 22.49
N ALA A 90 -6.12 3.03 22.04
CA ALA A 90 -7.11 1.96 22.08
C ALA A 90 -6.89 0.88 21.01
N GLY A 91 -5.97 1.11 20.05
CA GLY A 91 -5.69 0.17 18.95
C GLY A 91 -6.78 0.10 17.90
N HIS A 92 -7.64 1.11 17.79
CA HIS A 92 -8.66 1.19 16.72
C HIS A 92 -8.09 1.77 15.42
N VAL A 93 -7.06 2.59 15.55
CA VAL A 93 -6.41 3.30 14.45
C VAL A 93 -4.91 3.11 14.55
N GLU A 94 -4.24 2.97 13.42
CA GLU A 94 -2.79 3.02 13.31
C GLU A 94 -2.33 4.23 12.50
N LYS A 95 -1.10 4.65 12.76
CA LYS A 95 -0.46 5.71 11.99
C LYS A 95 0.38 5.10 10.89
N VAL A 96 -0.10 5.14 9.67
CA VAL A 96 0.61 4.59 8.49
C VAL A 96 1.86 5.42 8.14
N ARG A 97 1.73 6.74 8.21
CA ARG A 97 2.83 7.71 8.09
C ARG A 97 2.44 9.04 8.72
N TYR A 98 3.37 10.00 8.75
CA TYR A 98 3.06 11.34 9.25
C TYR A 98 1.82 11.94 8.57
N GLY A 99 0.81 12.26 9.38
CA GLY A 99 -0.44 12.86 8.93
C GLY A 99 -1.43 11.91 8.27
N TYR A 100 -1.22 10.60 8.28
CA TYR A 100 -2.14 9.59 7.75
C TYR A 100 -2.42 8.53 8.81
N TYR A 101 -3.70 8.28 9.03
CA TYR A 101 -4.22 7.34 10.01
C TYR A 101 -5.18 6.38 9.33
N GLN A 102 -5.09 5.11 9.70
CA GLN A 102 -5.86 4.01 9.14
C GLN A 102 -6.64 3.31 10.23
N TRP A 103 -7.88 2.96 9.96
CA TRP A 103 -8.69 2.15 10.85
C TRP A 103 -8.21 0.69 10.78
N ILE A 104 -8.00 0.06 11.93
CA ILE A 104 -7.57 -1.34 12.01
C ILE A 104 -8.85 -2.21 11.98
N ASP A 105 -9.29 -2.59 10.78
CA ASP A 105 -10.36 -3.56 10.58
C ASP A 105 -9.87 -4.61 9.58
N HIS A 106 -9.86 -5.87 9.98
CA HIS A 106 -9.16 -6.93 9.25
C HIS A 106 -9.95 -7.50 8.06
N GLU A 107 -11.22 -7.10 7.85
CA GLU A 107 -12.07 -7.81 6.90
C GLU A 107 -12.17 -7.18 5.50
N ASP A 108 -11.90 -5.87 5.31
CA ASP A 108 -12.18 -5.18 4.03
C ASP A 108 -11.02 -4.32 3.48
N PHE A 109 -9.79 -4.56 3.89
CA PHE A 109 -8.69 -3.68 3.51
C PHE A 109 -8.07 -4.06 2.17
N SER A 110 -8.37 -3.28 1.12
CA SER A 110 -7.64 -3.35 -0.16
C SER A 110 -6.30 -2.62 -0.04
N GLU A 111 -5.19 -3.35 -0.20
CA GLU A 111 -3.85 -2.76 -0.28
C GLU A 111 -3.75 -1.77 -1.44
N VAL A 112 -4.45 -2.05 -2.55
CA VAL A 112 -4.57 -1.15 -3.70
C VAL A 112 -5.18 0.18 -3.27
N GLY A 113 -6.28 0.16 -2.51
CA GLY A 113 -6.94 1.36 -1.99
C GLY A 113 -5.99 2.19 -1.11
N THR A 114 -5.20 1.52 -0.27
CA THR A 114 -4.18 2.15 0.57
C THR A 114 -3.11 2.84 -0.27
N VAL A 115 -2.55 2.16 -1.27
CA VAL A 115 -1.51 2.71 -2.17
C VAL A 115 -2.02 3.94 -2.91
N ILE A 116 -3.23 3.87 -3.49
CA ILE A 116 -3.81 5.01 -4.22
C ILE A 116 -4.01 6.21 -3.30
N ARG A 117 -4.45 5.98 -2.08
CA ARG A 117 -4.72 7.04 -1.12
C ARG A 117 -3.43 7.68 -0.58
N LEU A 118 -2.39 6.88 -0.34
CA LEU A 118 -1.07 7.37 0.05
C LEU A 118 -0.37 8.11 -1.08
N PHE A 119 -0.52 7.65 -2.32
CA PHE A 119 0.20 8.14 -3.50
C PHE A 119 -0.74 8.45 -4.68
N PRO A 120 -1.67 9.41 -4.53
CA PRO A 120 -2.70 9.69 -5.56
C PRO A 120 -2.14 10.22 -6.89
N ASP A 121 -0.92 10.75 -6.86
CA ASP A 121 -0.18 11.25 -8.01
C ASP A 121 0.70 10.20 -8.68
N ALA A 122 0.90 9.05 -8.04
CA ALA A 122 1.75 7.99 -8.56
C ALA A 122 1.07 7.20 -9.68
N ILE A 123 1.90 6.61 -10.54
CA ILE A 123 1.48 5.79 -11.67
C ILE A 123 2.05 4.39 -11.48
N LEU A 124 1.21 3.36 -11.51
CA LEU A 124 1.66 1.98 -11.45
C LEU A 124 2.55 1.66 -12.66
N CYS A 125 3.73 1.10 -12.39
CA CYS A 125 4.73 0.83 -13.42
C CYS A 125 5.46 -0.50 -13.16
N MET A 126 6.40 -0.85 -14.00
CA MET A 126 7.30 -2.00 -13.84
C MET A 126 6.56 -3.28 -13.41
N ASP A 127 7.05 -4.01 -12.39
CA ASP A 127 6.52 -5.32 -12.01
C ASP A 127 5.06 -5.28 -11.58
N THR A 128 4.60 -4.19 -10.96
CA THR A 128 3.17 -4.00 -10.63
C THR A 128 2.32 -3.93 -11.90
N ALA A 129 2.74 -3.15 -12.89
CA ALA A 129 2.02 -3.04 -14.15
C ALA A 129 2.17 -4.31 -15.01
N LEU A 130 3.33 -4.98 -14.99
CA LEU A 130 3.51 -6.28 -15.65
C LEU A 130 2.55 -7.33 -15.10
N ARG A 131 2.37 -7.38 -13.78
CA ARG A 131 1.40 -8.28 -13.15
C ARG A 131 -0.04 -7.95 -13.55
N TYR A 132 -0.39 -6.65 -13.57
CA TYR A 132 -1.71 -6.17 -13.99
C TYR A 132 -2.08 -6.62 -15.40
N TYR A 133 -1.16 -6.53 -16.36
CA TYR A 133 -1.39 -6.94 -17.76
C TYR A 133 -1.20 -8.44 -18.01
N GLY A 134 -0.84 -9.23 -17.00
CA GLY A 134 -0.54 -10.65 -17.16
C GLY A 134 0.79 -10.93 -17.87
N TYR A 135 1.69 -9.95 -17.93
CA TYR A 135 3.03 -10.08 -18.52
C TYR A 135 4.05 -10.65 -17.52
N SER A 136 3.65 -10.84 -16.28
CA SER A 136 4.40 -11.55 -15.23
C SER A 136 3.44 -12.42 -14.41
N ASP A 137 3.88 -13.63 -14.05
CA ASP A 137 3.15 -14.51 -13.12
C ASP A 137 3.53 -14.25 -11.67
N ARG A 138 4.65 -13.56 -11.45
CA ARG A 138 5.14 -13.24 -10.11
C ARG A 138 4.35 -12.08 -9.54
N THR A 139 3.85 -12.24 -8.33
CA THR A 139 3.32 -11.12 -7.54
C THR A 139 4.52 -10.34 -6.99
N PRO A 140 4.65 -9.05 -7.29
CA PRO A 140 5.73 -8.23 -6.76
C PRO A 140 5.62 -8.11 -5.24
N GLY A 141 6.75 -8.16 -4.53
CA GLY A 141 6.81 -7.96 -3.08
C GLY A 141 6.70 -6.49 -2.65
N GLU A 142 6.71 -5.58 -3.60
CA GLU A 142 6.62 -4.12 -3.39
C GLU A 142 5.85 -3.48 -4.55
N TRP A 143 5.18 -2.36 -4.28
CA TRP A 143 4.47 -1.58 -5.29
C TRP A 143 5.43 -0.72 -6.09
N HIS A 144 5.52 -0.94 -7.39
CA HIS A 144 6.34 -0.14 -8.28
C HIS A 144 5.57 1.08 -8.77
N LEU A 145 6.02 2.28 -8.35
CA LEU A 145 5.32 3.55 -8.54
C LEU A 145 6.19 4.54 -9.30
N ALA A 146 5.77 4.96 -10.49
CA ALA A 146 6.39 6.09 -11.18
C ALA A 146 5.88 7.40 -10.59
N VAL A 147 6.81 8.30 -10.27
CA VAL A 147 6.54 9.58 -9.61
C VAL A 147 7.44 10.68 -10.18
N SER A 148 7.02 11.93 -10.00
CA SER A 148 7.87 13.07 -10.38
C SER A 148 9.21 13.01 -9.68
N LYS A 149 10.28 13.39 -10.38
CA LYS A 149 11.62 13.55 -9.78
C LYS A 149 11.65 14.53 -8.60
N ASP A 150 10.71 15.47 -8.58
CA ASP A 150 10.59 16.48 -7.55
C ASP A 150 9.82 16.00 -6.32
N SER A 151 9.31 14.76 -6.35
CA SER A 151 8.62 14.15 -5.20
C SER A 151 9.59 13.93 -4.05
N GLY A 152 9.18 14.37 -2.85
CA GLY A 152 9.97 14.18 -1.63
C GLY A 152 10.19 12.71 -1.32
N LYS A 153 11.44 12.30 -1.14
CA LYS A 153 11.82 10.89 -0.88
C LYS A 153 11.22 10.35 0.42
N SER A 154 11.08 11.19 1.44
CA SER A 154 10.54 10.81 2.75
C SER A 154 9.10 10.31 2.72
N ARG A 155 8.33 10.65 1.68
CA ARG A 155 6.94 10.15 1.52
C ARG A 155 6.86 8.64 1.26
N PHE A 156 7.95 8.03 0.80
CA PHE A 156 8.04 6.60 0.51
C PHE A 156 8.67 5.80 1.66
N ASN A 157 9.09 6.48 2.75
CA ASN A 157 9.58 5.82 3.94
C ASN A 157 8.38 5.46 4.84
N ILE A 158 7.75 4.33 4.53
CA ILE A 158 6.60 3.76 5.24
C ILE A 158 6.88 2.29 5.50
N ASP A 159 6.36 1.78 6.62
CA ASP A 159 6.58 0.40 7.02
C ASP A 159 5.76 -0.58 6.15
N TYR A 160 4.55 -0.17 5.76
CA TYR A 160 3.64 -0.92 4.89
C TYR A 160 2.60 0.02 4.25
N PRO A 161 2.18 -0.23 2.99
CA PRO A 161 2.68 -1.24 2.04
C PRO A 161 4.08 -0.92 1.54
N PHE A 162 4.87 -1.95 1.18
CA PHE A 162 6.20 -1.76 0.62
C PHE A 162 6.10 -1.11 -0.76
N VAL A 163 6.84 -0.04 -0.98
CA VAL A 163 6.79 0.72 -2.23
C VAL A 163 8.18 1.00 -2.78
N ARG A 164 8.31 0.90 -4.10
CA ARG A 164 9.52 1.22 -4.86
C ARG A 164 9.27 2.36 -5.83
N PRO A 165 9.74 3.57 -5.54
CA PRO A 165 9.55 4.71 -6.42
C PRO A 165 10.51 4.68 -7.63
N TYR A 166 9.96 4.97 -8.81
CA TYR A 166 10.68 5.22 -10.06
C TYR A 166 10.53 6.69 -10.41
N TYR A 167 11.60 7.45 -10.24
CA TYR A 167 11.60 8.89 -10.47
C TYR A 167 11.70 9.22 -11.96
N ALA A 168 10.78 10.02 -12.46
CA ALA A 168 10.72 10.46 -13.86
C ALA A 168 10.64 11.99 -13.95
N GLU A 169 11.24 12.53 -15.01
CA GLU A 169 11.04 13.93 -15.41
C GLU A 169 9.57 14.17 -15.74
N GLN A 170 9.06 15.36 -15.42
CA GLN A 170 7.67 15.72 -15.69
C GLN A 170 7.27 15.54 -17.15
N SER A 171 8.18 15.85 -18.08
CA SER A 171 7.97 15.73 -19.52
C SER A 171 7.69 14.30 -20.01
N ILE A 172 8.12 13.28 -19.26
CA ILE A 172 7.95 11.87 -19.59
C ILE A 172 7.07 11.10 -18.60
N LEU A 173 6.71 11.73 -17.49
CA LEU A 173 5.95 11.07 -16.41
C LEU A 173 4.55 10.67 -16.89
N GLU A 174 3.88 11.54 -17.64
CA GLU A 174 2.53 11.29 -18.12
C GLU A 174 2.47 10.61 -19.50
N LEU A 175 3.63 10.41 -20.11
CA LEU A 175 3.72 9.72 -21.40
C LEU A 175 3.26 8.27 -21.24
N GLY A 176 2.21 7.87 -21.96
CA GLY A 176 1.63 6.53 -21.86
C GLY A 176 0.79 6.30 -20.60
N LEU A 177 0.42 7.36 -19.88
CA LEU A 177 -0.53 7.26 -18.76
C LEU A 177 -1.91 6.82 -19.26
N THR A 178 -2.47 5.83 -18.58
CA THR A 178 -3.86 5.39 -18.74
C THR A 178 -4.48 5.10 -17.39
N SER A 179 -5.74 4.70 -17.39
CA SER A 179 -6.44 4.23 -16.21
C SER A 179 -6.77 2.74 -16.34
N GLY A 180 -6.75 2.04 -15.21
CA GLY A 180 -7.17 0.65 -15.10
C GLY A 180 -8.05 0.45 -13.87
N THR A 181 -8.52 -0.78 -13.67
CA THR A 181 -9.25 -1.16 -12.45
C THR A 181 -8.51 -2.31 -11.77
N MET A 182 -8.22 -2.19 -10.48
CA MET A 182 -7.57 -3.20 -9.66
C MET A 182 -8.29 -3.27 -8.32
N ASP A 183 -8.75 -4.45 -7.92
CA ASP A 183 -9.54 -4.69 -6.69
C ASP A 183 -10.71 -3.70 -6.52
N GLY A 184 -11.43 -3.40 -7.60
CA GLY A 184 -12.55 -2.45 -7.59
C GLY A 184 -12.16 -0.96 -7.57
N HIS A 185 -10.88 -0.63 -7.47
CA HIS A 185 -10.38 0.76 -7.47
C HIS A 185 -9.87 1.17 -8.85
N THR A 186 -10.15 2.42 -9.23
CA THR A 186 -9.54 3.02 -10.42
C THR A 186 -8.09 3.39 -10.11
N VAL A 187 -7.15 2.87 -10.90
CA VAL A 187 -5.71 3.11 -10.76
C VAL A 187 -5.15 3.89 -11.95
N ARG A 188 -4.16 4.72 -11.69
CA ARG A 188 -3.31 5.31 -12.72
C ARG A 188 -2.21 4.31 -13.04
N ILE A 189 -2.05 3.96 -14.30
CA ILE A 189 -1.10 2.92 -14.73
C ILE A 189 -0.53 3.29 -16.09
N TYR A 190 0.68 2.87 -16.39
CA TYR A 190 1.21 2.97 -17.76
C TYR A 190 0.56 1.95 -18.68
N ASP A 191 0.30 2.36 -19.92
CA ASP A 191 -0.14 1.44 -20.96
C ASP A 191 0.95 0.43 -21.32
N LYS A 192 0.57 -0.63 -22.03
CA LYS A 192 1.44 -1.74 -22.39
C LYS A 192 2.66 -1.30 -23.18
N ASP A 193 2.49 -0.38 -24.13
CA ASP A 193 3.56 0.07 -25.02
C ASP A 193 4.60 0.90 -24.24
N ARG A 194 4.14 1.78 -23.34
CA ARG A 194 5.00 2.53 -22.43
C ARG A 194 5.71 1.59 -21.44
N LEU A 195 5.00 0.65 -20.87
CA LEU A 195 5.53 -0.32 -19.91
C LEU A 195 6.71 -1.10 -20.51
N ILE A 196 6.60 -1.54 -21.75
CA ILE A 196 7.70 -2.25 -22.43
C ILE A 196 8.90 -1.32 -22.67
N CYS A 197 8.67 -0.05 -22.99
CA CYS A 197 9.77 0.91 -23.06
C CYS A 197 10.49 1.07 -21.71
N ASP A 198 9.76 1.07 -20.60
CA ASP A 198 10.37 1.12 -19.27
C ASP A 198 11.14 -0.18 -18.96
N CYS A 199 10.62 -1.36 -19.31
CA CYS A 199 11.35 -2.62 -19.19
C CYS A 199 12.68 -2.60 -19.98
N LEU A 200 12.67 -2.08 -21.21
CA LEU A 200 13.87 -1.91 -22.01
C LEU A 200 14.89 -0.97 -21.36
N ARG A 201 14.39 0.13 -20.77
CA ARG A 201 15.21 1.13 -20.06
C ARG A 201 15.87 0.56 -18.81
N TYR A 202 15.13 -0.26 -18.07
CA TYR A 202 15.58 -0.83 -16.79
C TYR A 202 16.08 -2.27 -16.90
N ARG A 203 16.26 -2.83 -18.12
CA ARG A 203 16.62 -4.23 -18.38
C ARG A 203 17.78 -4.78 -17.53
N ASN A 204 18.79 -3.94 -17.27
CA ASN A 204 19.97 -4.34 -16.49
C ASN A 204 19.72 -4.35 -14.97
N LYS A 205 18.57 -3.85 -14.52
CA LYS A 205 18.15 -3.77 -13.10
C LYS A 205 16.95 -4.67 -12.79
N MET A 206 16.37 -5.29 -13.82
CA MET A 206 15.27 -6.23 -13.70
C MET A 206 15.78 -7.66 -13.57
N ASP A 207 14.97 -8.51 -12.98
CA ASP A 207 15.14 -9.95 -13.10
C ASP A 207 15.04 -10.38 -14.57
N LYS A 208 16.00 -11.20 -15.03
CA LYS A 208 16.08 -11.61 -16.44
C LYS A 208 14.89 -12.43 -16.90
N GLU A 209 14.34 -13.25 -16.01
CA GLU A 209 13.18 -14.09 -16.31
C GLU A 209 11.94 -13.24 -16.48
N ILE A 210 11.69 -12.27 -15.55
CA ILE A 210 10.60 -11.31 -15.65
C ILE A 210 10.72 -10.50 -16.93
N PHE A 211 11.91 -9.98 -17.25
CA PHE A 211 12.15 -9.22 -18.45
C PHE A 211 11.83 -10.05 -19.72
N ASN A 212 12.39 -11.25 -19.83
CA ASN A 212 12.18 -12.10 -21.00
C ASN A 212 10.70 -12.48 -21.18
N LYS A 213 10.01 -12.79 -20.08
CA LYS A 213 8.59 -13.08 -20.11
C LYS A 213 7.77 -11.86 -20.55
N ALA A 214 8.05 -10.68 -20.00
CA ALA A 214 7.38 -9.45 -20.37
C ALA A 214 7.50 -9.14 -21.87
N ILE A 215 8.70 -9.27 -22.44
CA ILE A 215 8.92 -9.05 -23.86
C ILE A 215 8.14 -10.08 -24.71
N ARG A 216 8.21 -11.38 -24.36
CA ARG A 216 7.48 -12.43 -25.08
C ARG A 216 5.97 -12.20 -25.02
N SER A 217 5.40 -11.97 -23.83
CA SER A 217 3.98 -11.74 -23.65
C SER A 217 3.49 -10.51 -24.42
N TYR A 218 4.30 -9.45 -24.47
CA TYR A 218 3.98 -8.29 -25.29
C TYR A 218 3.99 -8.60 -26.79
N ILE A 219 4.96 -9.35 -27.30
CA ILE A 219 5.02 -9.75 -28.72
C ILE A 219 3.81 -10.59 -29.11
N GLU A 220 3.36 -11.47 -28.21
CA GLU A 220 2.19 -12.33 -28.41
C GLU A 220 0.87 -11.56 -28.22
N ASP A 221 0.85 -10.40 -27.58
CA ASP A 221 -0.37 -9.63 -27.32
C ASP A 221 -0.95 -9.04 -28.63
N PRO A 222 -2.17 -9.42 -29.01
CA PRO A 222 -2.80 -8.91 -30.25
C PRO A 222 -3.15 -7.41 -30.16
N THR A 223 -3.17 -6.84 -28.96
CA THR A 223 -3.50 -5.42 -28.73
C THR A 223 -2.27 -4.52 -28.64
N LYS A 224 -1.04 -5.07 -28.87
CA LYS A 224 0.19 -4.27 -28.92
C LYS A 224 0.14 -3.22 -30.03
N ASN A 225 0.75 -2.07 -29.79
CA ASN A 225 0.83 -0.99 -30.76
C ASN A 225 2.29 -0.58 -30.99
N ILE A 226 2.94 -1.21 -31.97
CA ILE A 226 4.35 -0.97 -32.27
C ILE A 226 4.65 0.47 -32.69
N PRO A 227 3.85 1.15 -33.55
CA PRO A 227 4.01 2.57 -33.83
C PRO A 227 4.05 3.42 -32.55
N LYS A 228 3.12 3.21 -31.63
CA LYS A 228 3.03 3.90 -30.35
C LYS A 228 4.22 3.61 -29.44
N LEU A 229 4.66 2.35 -29.37
CA LEU A 229 5.87 1.97 -28.65
C LEU A 229 7.09 2.73 -29.18
N MET A 230 7.23 2.81 -30.53
CA MET A 230 8.35 3.52 -31.16
C MET A 230 8.30 5.03 -30.94
N GLU A 231 7.11 5.62 -30.84
CA GLU A 231 6.90 7.00 -30.43
C GLU A 231 7.43 7.23 -29.01
N TYR A 232 7.05 6.38 -28.04
CA TYR A 232 7.50 6.46 -26.65
C TYR A 232 9.01 6.18 -26.49
N ALA A 233 9.55 5.30 -27.31
CA ALA A 233 10.96 4.91 -27.25
C ALA A 233 11.94 6.06 -27.51
N GLY A 234 11.51 7.11 -28.24
CA GLY A 234 12.30 8.31 -28.48
C GLY A 234 12.58 9.09 -27.20
N PRO A 235 11.58 9.70 -26.55
CA PRO A 235 11.72 10.44 -25.29
C PRO A 235 12.33 9.61 -24.17
N LEU A 236 12.06 8.31 -24.12
CA LEU A 236 12.61 7.39 -23.11
C LEU A 236 14.03 6.92 -23.39
N ARG A 237 14.62 7.31 -24.56
CA ARG A 237 15.99 6.98 -24.98
C ARG A 237 16.26 5.48 -25.12
N VAL A 238 15.26 4.70 -25.53
CA VAL A 238 15.33 3.25 -25.72
C VAL A 238 15.09 2.84 -27.17
N LYS A 239 15.07 3.77 -28.11
CA LYS A 239 14.74 3.53 -29.53
C LYS A 239 15.60 2.45 -30.17
N LYS A 240 16.93 2.42 -29.87
CA LYS A 240 17.82 1.38 -30.38
C LYS A 240 17.46 0.01 -29.80
N ALA A 241 17.29 -0.09 -28.47
CA ALA A 241 16.94 -1.33 -27.83
C ALA A 241 15.58 -1.87 -28.27
N ALA A 242 14.60 -0.97 -28.52
CA ALA A 242 13.32 -1.35 -29.07
C ALA A 242 13.43 -1.93 -30.49
N LYS A 243 14.22 -1.32 -31.36
CA LYS A 243 14.49 -1.84 -32.71
C LYS A 243 15.20 -3.19 -32.67
N ASP A 244 16.24 -3.34 -31.83
CA ASP A 244 17.07 -4.53 -31.77
C ASP A 244 16.30 -5.75 -31.20
N LEU A 245 15.44 -5.53 -30.18
CA LEU A 245 14.73 -6.63 -29.50
C LEU A 245 13.34 -6.91 -30.08
N ILE A 246 12.63 -5.90 -30.51
CA ILE A 246 11.25 -6.06 -31.00
C ILE A 246 11.23 -6.15 -32.51
N GLY A 247 12.16 -5.48 -33.21
CA GLY A 247 12.26 -5.51 -34.65
C GLY A 247 12.61 -6.89 -35.24
N VAL A 248 13.17 -7.79 -34.44
CA VAL A 248 13.44 -9.20 -34.86
C VAL A 248 12.14 -10.01 -34.95
N TRP A 249 11.07 -9.55 -34.31
CA TRP A 249 9.76 -10.25 -34.23
C TRP A 249 8.68 -9.58 -35.11
N LEU A 250 9.05 -8.56 -35.88
CA LEU A 250 8.21 -7.86 -36.84
C LEU A 250 8.57 -8.27 -38.27
#